data_6ffebaeeea39fe6d4aec0ca4f62c9fbd
#
_entry.id   6ffebaeeea39fe6d4aec0ca4f62c9fbd
#
_cell.length_a   1.000
_cell.length_b   1.000
_cell.length_c   1.000
_cell.angle_alpha   90.00
_cell.angle_beta   90.00
_cell.angle_gamma   90.00
#
_symmetry.space_group_name_H-M   'P 1'
#
loop_
_entity.id
_entity.type
_entity.pdbx_description
1 polymer ?
#
loop_
_entity_poly.entity_id
_entity_poly.type
_entity_poly.pdbx_seq_one_letter_code
_entity_poly.pdbx_strand_id
1 'polypeptide(L)'
;NFEFEASVIIPVFNRVRTIRDAIKSVLCQEANFKYNLIVIDNHSTDGTTEAIKEFAGDDRLIHLIPERKDLGIGGCWNAGVHHPKCGKFAVQLDSDDVYSGPDTLQKIVNAFYEQNCAMVVGTYKMTNFNMEMIAPGIIDHKEWTPENGRNNALRINGLGAPRAFYTPVLRA
;
A
#
# COMPACT_ATOMS: atom_id res chain seq x y z
N ASN A 1 -20.74 0.62 7.24
CA ASN A 1 -19.87 1.36 8.17
C ASN A 1 -18.51 0.66 8.22
N PHE A 2 -17.44 1.43 8.13
CA PHE A 2 -16.07 0.93 8.25
C PHE A 2 -15.55 1.17 9.67
N GLU A 3 -14.86 0.19 10.26
CA GLU A 3 -14.19 0.33 11.56
C GLU A 3 -12.94 1.20 11.45
N PHE A 4 -12.22 1.06 10.32
CA PHE A 4 -11.00 1.79 10.00
C PHE A 4 -11.24 2.76 8.84
N GLU A 5 -10.64 3.93 8.91
CA GLU A 5 -10.66 4.90 7.83
C GLU A 5 -9.79 4.44 6.66
N ALA A 6 -8.63 3.89 6.95
CA ALA A 6 -7.73 3.35 5.94
C ALA A 6 -7.19 1.98 6.33
N SER A 7 -6.94 1.14 5.32
CA SER A 7 -6.14 -0.07 5.44
C SER A 7 -4.97 0.00 4.47
N VAL A 8 -3.76 -0.13 4.98
CA VAL A 8 -2.61 -0.39 4.12
C VAL A 8 -2.56 -1.89 3.85
N ILE A 9 -2.44 -2.28 2.59
CA ILE A 9 -2.43 -3.68 2.17
C ILE A 9 -1.08 -3.98 1.54
N ILE A 10 -0.39 -4.99 2.06
CA ILE A 10 0.92 -5.45 1.59
C ILE A 10 0.80 -6.92 1.17
N PRO A 11 0.67 -7.21 -0.14
CA PRO A 11 0.92 -8.56 -0.64
C PRO A 11 2.39 -8.89 -0.56
N VAL A 12 2.74 -10.09 -0.08
CA VAL A 12 4.14 -10.47 0.07
C VAL A 12 4.36 -11.94 -0.31
N PHE A 13 5.48 -12.20 -0.97
CA PHE A 13 6.03 -13.53 -1.23
C PHE A 13 7.55 -13.46 -1.26
N ASN A 14 8.22 -14.15 -0.30
CA ASN A 14 9.68 -14.24 -0.23
C ASN A 14 10.39 -12.86 -0.24
N ARG A 15 10.17 -12.07 0.82
CA ARG A 15 10.74 -10.72 0.99
C ARG A 15 11.32 -10.52 2.41
N VAL A 16 11.99 -11.53 2.96
CA VAL A 16 12.54 -11.47 4.33
C VAL A 16 13.48 -10.28 4.55
N ARG A 17 14.13 -9.76 3.50
CA ARG A 17 15.08 -8.65 3.58
C ARG A 17 14.43 -7.29 3.70
N THR A 18 13.19 -7.12 3.23
CA THR A 18 12.52 -5.81 3.09
C THR A 18 11.24 -5.69 3.90
N ILE A 19 10.54 -6.79 4.14
CA ILE A 19 9.21 -6.77 4.78
C ILE A 19 9.18 -6.07 6.13
N ARG A 20 10.26 -6.18 6.95
CA ARG A 20 10.33 -5.50 8.24
C ARG A 20 10.29 -3.99 8.10
N ASP A 21 11.00 -3.45 7.12
CA ASP A 21 11.08 -2.01 6.89
C ASP A 21 9.75 -1.49 6.32
N ALA A 22 9.13 -2.24 5.41
CA ALA A 22 7.79 -1.93 4.92
C ALA A 22 6.76 -1.86 6.06
N ILE A 23 6.68 -2.89 6.92
CA ILE A 23 5.78 -2.93 8.07
C ILE A 23 6.04 -1.77 9.03
N LYS A 24 7.30 -1.53 9.41
CA LYS A 24 7.67 -0.42 10.29
C LYS A 24 7.24 0.92 9.72
N SER A 25 7.44 1.15 8.43
CA SER A 25 7.08 2.41 7.79
C SER A 25 5.57 2.70 7.85
N VAL A 26 4.74 1.65 7.87
CA VAL A 26 3.29 1.77 8.06
C VAL A 26 2.93 1.98 9.52
N LEU A 27 3.48 1.16 10.43
CA LEU A 27 3.13 1.23 11.85
C LEU A 27 3.63 2.52 12.53
N CYS A 28 4.60 3.21 11.93
CA CYS A 28 5.08 4.53 12.37
C CYS A 28 4.31 5.71 11.77
N GLN A 29 3.20 5.46 11.02
CA GLN A 29 2.41 6.56 10.49
C GLN A 29 1.63 7.29 11.59
N GLU A 30 1.68 8.62 11.52
CA GLU A 30 0.94 9.53 12.36
C GLU A 30 -0.33 9.99 11.62
N ALA A 31 -1.49 9.53 12.08
CA ALA A 31 -2.78 9.85 11.48
C ALA A 31 -3.82 10.19 12.55
N ASN A 32 -4.72 11.11 12.24
CA ASN A 32 -5.80 11.52 13.15
C ASN A 32 -7.05 10.63 13.03
N PHE A 33 -6.92 9.47 12.40
CA PHE A 33 -7.97 8.47 12.21
C PHE A 33 -7.45 7.07 12.52
N LYS A 34 -8.38 6.12 12.69
CA LYS A 34 -8.03 4.70 12.87
C LYS A 34 -7.63 4.09 11.53
N TYR A 35 -6.49 3.43 11.51
CA TYR A 35 -6.02 2.63 10.38
C TYR A 35 -5.47 1.28 10.83
N ASN A 36 -5.38 0.34 9.91
CA ASN A 36 -4.73 -0.95 10.12
C ASN A 36 -3.82 -1.31 8.94
N LEU A 37 -3.04 -2.35 9.16
CA LEU A 37 -2.14 -2.94 8.17
C LEU A 37 -2.56 -4.39 7.94
N ILE A 38 -2.85 -4.74 6.69
CA ILE A 38 -3.21 -6.10 6.28
C ILE A 38 -2.07 -6.65 5.41
N VAL A 39 -1.30 -7.58 5.95
CA VAL A 39 -0.22 -8.26 5.23
C VAL A 39 -0.72 -9.60 4.76
N ILE A 40 -0.71 -9.82 3.43
CA ILE A 40 -1.12 -11.08 2.82
C ILE A 40 0.13 -11.84 2.40
N ASP A 41 0.54 -12.80 3.22
CA ASP A 41 1.69 -13.66 2.97
C ASP A 41 1.27 -14.84 2.09
N ASN A 42 1.68 -14.81 0.83
CA ASN A 42 1.34 -15.85 -0.14
C ASN A 42 2.22 -17.10 0.00
N HIS A 43 2.29 -17.66 1.21
CA HIS A 43 3.07 -18.86 1.54
C HIS A 43 4.59 -18.69 1.34
N SER A 44 5.17 -17.65 1.91
CA SER A 44 6.62 -17.43 1.88
C SER A 44 7.40 -18.58 2.55
N THR A 45 8.59 -18.85 2.03
CA THR A 45 9.46 -19.97 2.45
C THR A 45 10.86 -19.54 2.85
N ASP A 46 11.16 -18.23 2.81
CA ASP A 46 12.48 -17.65 3.05
C ASP A 46 12.68 -17.04 4.44
N GLY A 47 11.70 -17.21 5.37
CA GLY A 47 11.68 -16.55 6.67
C GLY A 47 10.85 -15.26 6.73
N THR A 48 10.17 -14.89 5.65
CA THR A 48 9.28 -13.72 5.61
C THR A 48 8.14 -13.84 6.62
N THR A 49 7.52 -15.04 6.72
CA THR A 49 6.42 -15.31 7.65
C THR A 49 6.85 -15.05 9.11
N GLU A 50 8.03 -15.50 9.48
CA GLU A 50 8.60 -15.29 10.82
C GLU A 50 8.90 -13.82 11.07
N ALA A 51 9.41 -13.12 10.07
CA ALA A 51 9.69 -11.69 10.14
C ALA A 51 8.40 -10.86 10.37
N ILE A 52 7.27 -11.24 9.75
CA ILE A 52 5.98 -10.59 9.98
C ILE A 52 5.48 -10.85 11.41
N LYS A 53 5.65 -12.07 11.94
CA LYS A 53 5.24 -12.44 13.31
C LYS A 53 5.93 -11.63 14.40
N GLU A 54 7.10 -11.04 14.15
CA GLU A 54 7.79 -10.15 15.09
C GLU A 54 6.93 -8.93 15.47
N PHE A 55 5.97 -8.55 14.62
CA PHE A 55 5.05 -7.43 14.83
C PHE A 55 3.67 -7.84 15.37
N ALA A 56 3.45 -9.10 15.70
CA ALA A 56 2.15 -9.63 16.14
C ALA A 56 1.61 -9.00 17.44
N GLY A 57 2.43 -8.24 18.17
CA GLY A 57 2.01 -7.46 19.33
C GLY A 57 1.33 -6.12 19.01
N ASP A 58 1.33 -5.68 17.77
CA ASP A 58 0.62 -4.46 17.34
C ASP A 58 -0.79 -4.82 16.86
N ASP A 59 -1.81 -4.34 17.57
CA ASP A 59 -3.22 -4.66 17.29
C ASP A 59 -3.71 -4.17 15.91
N ARG A 60 -2.95 -3.29 15.27
CA ARG A 60 -3.24 -2.80 13.92
C ARG A 60 -2.83 -3.79 12.83
N LEU A 61 -1.90 -4.73 13.14
CA LEU A 61 -1.43 -5.70 12.16
C LEU A 61 -2.39 -6.89 12.03
N ILE A 62 -2.79 -7.16 10.80
CA ILE A 62 -3.48 -8.38 10.40
C ILE A 62 -2.57 -9.15 9.47
N HIS A 63 -2.09 -10.31 9.92
CA HIS A 63 -1.29 -11.22 9.10
C HIS A 63 -2.19 -12.33 8.57
N LEU A 64 -2.41 -12.36 7.27
CA LEU A 64 -3.22 -13.34 6.58
C LEU A 64 -2.35 -14.24 5.71
N ILE A 65 -2.47 -15.56 5.89
CA ILE A 65 -1.95 -16.56 4.97
C ILE A 65 -3.18 -17.20 4.29
N PRO A 66 -3.41 -16.96 2.99
CA PRO A 66 -4.57 -17.49 2.27
C PRO A 66 -4.55 -19.02 2.22
N GLU A 67 -5.72 -19.65 2.14
CA GLU A 67 -5.79 -21.12 1.95
C GLU A 67 -5.20 -21.52 0.59
N ARG A 68 -5.49 -20.75 -0.46
CA ARG A 68 -4.97 -20.96 -1.81
C ARG A 68 -3.54 -20.44 -1.94
N LYS A 69 -2.67 -21.23 -2.60
CA LYS A 69 -1.26 -20.89 -2.84
C LYS A 69 -1.02 -20.17 -4.17
N ASP A 70 -2.00 -20.20 -5.06
CA ASP A 70 -1.91 -19.75 -6.45
C ASP A 70 -2.53 -18.36 -6.69
N LEU A 71 -2.70 -17.56 -5.65
CA LEU A 71 -3.38 -16.25 -5.76
C LEU A 71 -2.59 -15.24 -6.60
N GLY A 72 -1.25 -15.33 -6.58
CA GLY A 72 -0.40 -14.27 -7.12
C GLY A 72 -0.64 -12.93 -6.41
N ILE A 73 -0.04 -11.86 -6.94
CA ILE A 73 -0.15 -10.52 -6.33
C ILE A 73 -1.60 -9.98 -6.39
N GLY A 74 -2.30 -10.19 -7.51
CA GLY A 74 -3.67 -9.70 -7.69
C GLY A 74 -4.67 -10.39 -6.76
N GLY A 75 -4.54 -11.71 -6.59
CA GLY A 75 -5.40 -12.45 -5.66
C GLY A 75 -5.13 -12.10 -4.19
N CYS A 76 -3.87 -11.87 -3.82
CA CYS A 76 -3.52 -11.37 -2.49
C CYS A 76 -4.07 -9.97 -2.24
N TRP A 77 -3.98 -9.08 -3.22
CA TRP A 77 -4.59 -7.77 -3.17
C TRP A 77 -6.11 -7.87 -2.96
N ASN A 78 -6.80 -8.71 -3.74
CA ASN A 78 -8.23 -8.98 -3.57
C ASN A 78 -8.55 -9.52 -2.17
N ALA A 79 -7.77 -10.46 -1.65
CA ALA A 79 -7.97 -10.99 -0.29
C ALA A 79 -7.91 -9.88 0.76
N GLY A 80 -6.98 -8.94 0.64
CA GLY A 80 -6.86 -7.78 1.51
C GLY A 80 -8.05 -6.83 1.39
N VAL A 81 -8.44 -6.46 0.17
CA VAL A 81 -9.57 -5.56 -0.11
C VAL A 81 -10.90 -6.12 0.40
N HIS A 82 -11.11 -7.44 0.28
CA HIS A 82 -12.34 -8.10 0.74
C HIS A 82 -12.28 -8.55 2.20
N HIS A 83 -11.16 -8.35 2.89
CA HIS A 83 -11.08 -8.66 4.32
C HIS A 83 -12.12 -7.84 5.11
N PRO A 84 -12.84 -8.45 6.08
CA PRO A 84 -13.89 -7.75 6.86
C PRO A 84 -13.41 -6.47 7.55
N LYS A 85 -12.16 -6.44 7.98
CA LYS A 85 -11.53 -5.29 8.63
C LYS A 85 -10.83 -4.33 7.64
N CYS A 86 -10.99 -4.50 6.33
CA CYS A 86 -10.47 -3.52 5.38
C CYS A 86 -11.23 -2.19 5.52
N GLY A 87 -10.47 -1.11 5.65
CA GLY A 87 -10.98 0.23 5.87
C GLY A 87 -11.68 0.85 4.66
N LYS A 88 -12.20 2.06 4.86
CA LYS A 88 -12.89 2.85 3.84
C LYS A 88 -12.01 3.13 2.63
N PHE A 89 -10.72 3.36 2.87
CA PHE A 89 -9.70 3.52 1.83
C PHE A 89 -8.70 2.38 1.88
N ALA A 90 -8.53 1.67 0.78
CA ALA A 90 -7.53 0.62 0.59
C ALA A 90 -6.28 1.22 -0.05
N VAL A 91 -5.17 1.20 0.67
CA VAL A 91 -3.90 1.81 0.25
C VAL A 91 -2.91 0.70 -0.06
N GLN A 92 -2.39 0.69 -1.30
CA GLN A 92 -1.38 -0.26 -1.71
C GLN A 92 0.00 0.16 -1.19
N LEU A 93 0.76 -0.80 -0.67
CA LEU A 93 2.19 -0.68 -0.46
C LEU A 93 2.85 -1.99 -0.88
N ASP A 94 3.89 -1.92 -1.70
CA ASP A 94 4.64 -3.11 -2.09
C ASP A 94 5.58 -3.52 -0.94
N SER A 95 5.88 -4.83 -0.84
CA SER A 95 6.61 -5.40 0.28
C SER A 95 8.11 -5.04 0.34
N ASP A 96 8.59 -4.31 -0.65
CA ASP A 96 9.94 -3.77 -0.78
C ASP A 96 9.97 -2.23 -0.88
N ASP A 97 8.82 -1.59 -0.64
CA ASP A 97 8.68 -0.14 -0.55
C ASP A 97 8.48 0.32 0.90
N VAL A 98 8.78 1.60 1.15
CA VAL A 98 8.56 2.26 2.44
C VAL A 98 7.94 3.64 2.25
N TYR A 99 7.11 4.07 3.17
CA TYR A 99 6.61 5.45 3.18
C TYR A 99 7.74 6.45 3.44
N SER A 100 7.70 7.57 2.74
CA SER A 100 8.74 8.61 2.79
C SER A 100 8.71 9.47 4.05
N GLY A 101 7.63 9.42 4.82
CA GLY A 101 7.48 10.21 6.04
C GLY A 101 6.32 9.72 6.91
N PRO A 102 6.24 10.19 8.15
CA PRO A 102 5.23 9.73 9.11
C PRO A 102 3.81 10.21 8.79
N ASP A 103 3.65 11.22 7.95
CA ASP A 103 2.37 11.83 7.58
C ASP A 103 1.84 11.38 6.20
N THR A 104 2.50 10.39 5.58
CA THR A 104 2.15 9.95 4.21
C THR A 104 0.73 9.42 4.15
N LEU A 105 0.32 8.58 5.08
CA LEU A 105 -1.04 8.01 5.10
C LEU A 105 -2.10 9.10 5.35
N GLN A 106 -1.81 10.07 6.22
CA GLN A 106 -2.68 11.23 6.45
C GLN A 106 -2.89 12.03 5.17
N LYS A 107 -1.82 12.30 4.41
CA LYS A 107 -1.88 13.01 3.13
C LYS A 107 -2.71 12.29 2.08
N ILE A 108 -2.58 10.95 2.01
CA ILE A 108 -3.37 10.12 1.09
C ILE A 108 -4.86 10.24 1.41
N VAL A 109 -5.24 10.11 2.68
CA VAL A 109 -6.65 10.19 3.08
C VAL A 109 -7.21 11.60 2.89
N ASN A 110 -6.44 12.64 3.22
CA ASN A 110 -6.84 14.03 2.96
C ASN A 110 -7.14 14.25 1.47
N ALA A 111 -6.31 13.73 0.57
CA ALA A 111 -6.52 13.87 -0.88
C ALA A 111 -7.86 13.27 -1.34
N PHE A 112 -8.31 12.14 -0.77
CA PHE A 112 -9.63 11.59 -1.07
C PHE A 112 -10.76 12.56 -0.73
N TYR A 113 -10.68 13.21 0.43
CA TYR A 113 -11.71 14.14 0.88
C TYR A 113 -11.65 15.48 0.13
N GLU A 114 -10.47 16.03 -0.05
CA GLU A 114 -10.27 17.32 -0.72
C GLU A 114 -10.66 17.26 -2.20
N GLN A 115 -10.35 16.15 -2.88
CA GLN A 115 -10.61 15.99 -4.30
C GLN A 115 -11.91 15.24 -4.61
N ASN A 116 -12.60 14.70 -3.60
CA ASN A 116 -13.80 13.87 -3.75
C ASN A 116 -13.62 12.78 -4.83
N CYS A 117 -12.51 12.06 -4.78
CA CYS A 117 -12.11 11.10 -5.80
C CYS A 117 -12.22 9.66 -5.31
N ALA A 118 -12.23 8.70 -6.25
CA ALA A 118 -12.27 7.28 -5.95
C ALA A 118 -10.89 6.60 -5.98
N MET A 119 -9.87 7.29 -6.49
CA MET A 119 -8.50 6.81 -6.58
C MET A 119 -7.53 7.96 -6.36
N VAL A 120 -6.48 7.70 -5.60
CA VAL A 120 -5.33 8.60 -5.41
C VAL A 120 -4.08 7.88 -5.90
N VAL A 121 -3.26 8.59 -6.66
CA VAL A 121 -1.95 8.11 -7.11
C VAL A 121 -0.89 9.04 -6.53
N GLY A 122 0.06 8.48 -5.78
CA GLY A 122 1.13 9.22 -5.15
C GLY A 122 2.37 9.37 -6.04
N THR A 123 3.27 10.24 -5.64
CA THR A 123 4.62 10.30 -6.17
C THR A 123 5.52 9.33 -5.41
N TYR A 124 6.58 8.87 -6.05
CA TYR A 124 7.57 8.02 -5.39
C TYR A 124 8.99 8.36 -5.85
N LYS A 125 9.94 8.00 -5.01
CA LYS A 125 11.36 8.15 -5.28
C LYS A 125 12.01 6.79 -5.42
N MET A 126 12.73 6.59 -6.52
CA MET A 126 13.52 5.38 -6.74
C MET A 126 14.78 5.44 -5.91
N THR A 127 14.99 4.41 -5.08
CA THR A 127 16.19 4.27 -4.25
C THR A 127 16.78 2.87 -4.36
N ASN A 128 18.06 2.74 -4.03
CA ASN A 128 18.66 1.45 -3.72
C ASN A 128 18.34 1.04 -2.27
N PHE A 129 18.83 -0.12 -1.83
CA PHE A 129 18.61 -0.63 -0.47
C PHE A 129 19.31 0.21 0.64
N ASN A 130 20.23 1.09 0.28
CA ASN A 130 20.84 2.06 1.20
C ASN A 130 20.03 3.37 1.28
N MET A 131 18.84 3.43 0.66
CA MET A 131 18.00 4.63 0.56
C MET A 131 18.64 5.78 -0.24
N GLU A 132 19.67 5.50 -1.02
CA GLU A 132 20.27 6.46 -1.94
C GLU A 132 19.43 6.54 -3.22
N MET A 133 19.17 7.77 -3.69
CA MET A 133 18.37 7.97 -4.89
C MET A 133 19.11 7.44 -6.14
N ILE A 134 18.40 6.68 -6.95
CA ILE A 134 18.88 6.14 -8.23
C ILE A 134 18.02 6.65 -9.39
N ALA A 135 18.53 6.58 -10.61
CA ALA A 135 17.76 6.95 -11.80
C ALA A 135 16.49 6.07 -11.92
N PRO A 136 15.36 6.63 -12.37
CA PRO A 136 15.13 8.01 -12.83
C PRO A 136 14.91 9.05 -11.73
N GLY A 137 15.02 8.72 -10.46
CA GLY A 137 14.86 9.63 -9.35
C GLY A 137 13.41 9.72 -8.84
N ILE A 138 12.81 10.88 -8.88
CA ILE A 138 11.43 11.11 -8.45
C ILE A 138 10.49 10.91 -9.64
N ILE A 139 9.50 10.05 -9.47
CA ILE A 139 8.39 9.88 -10.40
C ILE A 139 7.21 10.67 -9.85
N ASP A 140 6.85 11.72 -10.55
CA ASP A 140 5.71 12.58 -10.21
C ASP A 140 4.70 12.64 -11.38
N HIS A 141 3.56 13.27 -11.13
CA HIS A 141 2.45 13.33 -12.09
C HIS A 141 2.21 14.76 -12.61
N LYS A 142 3.25 15.61 -12.65
CA LYS A 142 3.14 17.00 -13.10
C LYS A 142 2.60 17.14 -14.52
N GLU A 143 2.82 16.11 -15.35
CA GLU A 143 2.29 16.08 -16.73
C GLU A 143 0.81 15.70 -16.81
N TRP A 144 0.19 15.31 -15.70
CA TRP A 144 -1.22 14.96 -15.65
C TRP A 144 -2.04 16.21 -15.32
N THR A 145 -2.60 16.80 -16.35
CA THR A 145 -3.51 17.94 -16.22
C THR A 145 -4.96 17.52 -16.46
N PRO A 146 -5.95 18.31 -16.07
CA PRO A 146 -7.36 18.05 -16.38
C PRO A 146 -7.62 17.82 -17.86
N GLU A 147 -6.86 18.50 -18.73
CA GLU A 147 -7.05 18.45 -20.19
C GLU A 147 -6.45 17.20 -20.82
N ASN A 148 -5.34 16.68 -20.28
CA ASN A 148 -4.59 15.60 -20.92
C ASN A 148 -4.48 14.31 -20.06
N GLY A 149 -4.96 14.31 -18.82
CA GLY A 149 -4.78 13.23 -17.87
C GLY A 149 -5.20 11.86 -18.40
N ARG A 150 -6.30 11.78 -19.16
CA ARG A 150 -6.76 10.52 -19.80
C ARG A 150 -5.72 9.94 -20.75
N ASN A 151 -5.13 10.78 -21.61
CA ASN A 151 -4.16 10.35 -22.60
C ASN A 151 -2.82 10.00 -21.92
N ASN A 152 -2.42 10.79 -20.94
CA ASN A 152 -1.17 10.57 -20.22
C ASN A 152 -1.22 9.33 -19.32
N ALA A 153 -2.36 9.00 -18.71
CA ALA A 153 -2.53 7.75 -17.95
C ALA A 153 -2.20 6.48 -18.78
N LEU A 154 -2.40 6.53 -20.09
CA LEU A 154 -2.12 5.43 -21.01
C LEU A 154 -0.69 5.46 -21.58
N ARG A 155 0.00 6.59 -21.50
CA ARG A 155 1.30 6.82 -22.16
C ARG A 155 2.46 6.87 -21.19
N ILE A 156 2.23 7.26 -19.97
CA ILE A 156 3.26 7.47 -18.96
C ILE A 156 3.18 6.34 -17.96
N ASN A 157 4.31 5.71 -17.66
CA ASN A 157 4.42 4.71 -16.59
C ASN A 157 4.37 5.39 -15.22
N GLY A 158 3.28 6.09 -14.93
CA GLY A 158 3.10 6.87 -13.71
C GLY A 158 2.14 6.24 -12.69
N LEU A 159 1.43 5.17 -13.08
CA LEU A 159 0.53 4.43 -12.19
C LEU A 159 1.29 3.35 -11.39
N GLY A 160 2.44 3.71 -10.83
CA GLY A 160 3.29 2.81 -10.07
C GLY A 160 2.70 2.35 -8.73
N ALA A 161 3.55 1.88 -7.84
CA ALA A 161 3.17 1.29 -6.55
C ALA A 161 2.29 2.17 -5.63
N PRO A 162 2.46 3.51 -5.52
CA PRO A 162 1.70 4.30 -4.56
C PRO A 162 0.28 4.62 -5.04
N ARG A 163 -0.61 3.63 -4.96
CA ARG A 163 -2.03 3.76 -5.31
C ARG A 163 -2.90 3.55 -4.09
N ALA A 164 -3.97 4.32 -4.00
CA ALA A 164 -5.00 4.14 -3.01
C ALA A 164 -6.38 4.26 -3.65
N PHE A 165 -7.36 3.55 -3.09
CA PHE A 165 -8.68 3.41 -3.67
C PHE A 165 -9.77 3.55 -2.62
N TYR A 166 -10.90 4.11 -3.00
CA TYR A 166 -12.12 4.02 -2.21
C TYR A 166 -12.64 2.58 -2.25
N THR A 167 -12.56 1.87 -1.14
CA THR A 167 -12.82 0.42 -1.04
C THR A 167 -14.16 -0.02 -1.65
N PRO A 168 -15.29 0.72 -1.49
CA PRO A 168 -16.54 0.32 -2.13
C PRO A 168 -16.48 0.22 -3.65
N VAL A 169 -15.66 1.04 -4.32
CA VAL A 169 -15.46 0.97 -5.77
C VAL A 169 -14.69 -0.29 -6.18
N LEU A 170 -13.73 -0.74 -5.36
CA LEU A 170 -12.99 -1.99 -5.62
C LEU A 170 -13.85 -3.24 -5.39
N ARG A 171 -14.87 -3.14 -4.54
CA ARG A 171 -15.75 -4.27 -4.20
C ARG A 171 -17.01 -4.38 -5.08
N ALA A 172 -17.26 -3.37 -5.94
CA ALA A 172 -18.39 -3.35 -6.85
C ALA A 172 -18.13 -4.20 -8.10
#